data_0cb271e070c1cb28753f3747b9e5ec77
#
_entry.id   0cb271e070c1cb28753f3747b9e5ec77
#
_cell.length_a   1.000
_cell.length_b   1.000
_cell.length_c   1.000
_cell.angle_alpha   90.00
_cell.angle_beta   90.00
_cell.angle_gamma   90.00
#
_symmetry.space_group_name_H-M   'P 1'
#
loop_
_entity.id
_entity.type
_entity.pdbx_description
1 polymer ?
#
loop_
_entity_poly.entity_id
_entity_poly.type
_entity_poly.pdbx_seq_one_letter_code
_entity_poly.pdbx_strand_id
1 'polypeptide(L)'
;VPLWSEMEDPTAWEKVDYSECWQSILDGEYGRDTWPGGKHKLDIHVIYAGGYENSLNSMPNVNAGIKAFRKVDFVWGANPFFDPSRQYCDIVLPVATWWEKGNLAWMNNSDTVYWADQIMEPLYESKPEGYIAEELAKRLDVDPKIVNTMTDAERTYSSLAGAMYMTDADTMAYAPLLTITQDDIDELGVEGAPQE
;
A
#
# COMPACT_ATOMS: atom_id res chain seq x y z
N VAL A 1 -8.20 9.54 4.73
CA VAL A 1 -6.80 9.31 5.08
C VAL A 1 -5.95 10.44 4.53
N PRO A 2 -5.37 11.28 5.34
CA PRO A 2 -4.58 12.42 4.89
C PRO A 2 -3.13 12.01 4.61
N LEU A 3 -2.89 11.07 3.74
CA LEU A 3 -1.52 10.59 3.52
C LEU A 3 -0.81 11.24 2.34
N TRP A 4 -1.51 12.03 1.55
CA TRP A 4 -0.93 12.66 0.37
C TRP A 4 -0.74 14.18 0.50
N SER A 5 -1.35 14.81 1.50
CA SER A 5 -1.32 16.27 1.67
C SER A 5 -0.29 16.80 2.67
N GLU A 6 0.36 15.93 3.43
CA GLU A 6 1.32 16.33 4.47
C GLU A 6 2.79 16.07 4.14
N MET A 7 3.09 15.60 2.93
CA MET A 7 4.48 15.56 2.47
C MET A 7 4.85 16.98 2.01
N GLU A 8 5.29 17.79 2.93
CA GLU A 8 5.82 19.15 2.66
C GLU A 8 7.16 19.14 1.91
N ASP A 9 7.67 17.98 1.54
CA ASP A 9 8.86 17.89 0.72
C ASP A 9 8.51 18.10 -0.75
N PRO A 10 8.86 19.25 -1.35
CA PRO A 10 8.58 19.51 -2.76
C PRO A 10 9.27 18.51 -3.69
N THR A 11 10.28 17.76 -3.22
CA THR A 11 10.93 16.70 -3.99
C THR A 11 10.09 15.42 -4.02
N ALA A 12 9.14 15.25 -3.11
CA ALA A 12 8.19 14.12 -3.10
C ALA A 12 7.25 14.10 -4.33
N TRP A 13 7.17 15.19 -5.08
CA TRP A 13 6.41 15.30 -6.32
C TRP A 13 7.20 14.91 -7.57
N GLU A 14 8.50 14.67 -7.43
CA GLU A 14 9.34 14.15 -8.50
C GLU A 14 9.02 12.66 -8.72
N LYS A 15 7.86 12.39 -9.27
CA LYS A 15 7.42 11.03 -9.57
C LYS A 15 7.93 10.63 -10.94
N VAL A 16 8.52 9.45 -11.00
CA VAL A 16 8.76 8.78 -12.27
C VAL A 16 7.41 8.45 -12.89
N ASP A 17 7.23 8.79 -14.17
CA ASP A 17 6.03 8.41 -14.90
C ASP A 17 5.88 6.88 -14.90
N TYR A 18 4.69 6.41 -14.63
CA TYR A 18 4.39 4.99 -14.53
C TYR A 18 4.78 4.21 -15.80
N SER A 19 4.63 4.83 -16.96
CA SER A 19 5.00 4.24 -18.24
C SER A 19 6.50 4.19 -18.50
N GLU A 20 7.29 5.00 -17.81
CA GLU A 20 8.74 5.14 -17.98
C GLU A 20 9.54 4.52 -16.82
N CYS A 21 8.86 3.99 -15.79
CA CYS A 21 9.47 3.51 -14.56
C CYS A 21 10.64 2.53 -14.80
N TRP A 22 10.41 1.49 -15.59
CA TRP A 22 11.45 0.50 -15.86
C TRP A 22 12.61 1.05 -16.66
N GLN A 23 12.32 1.90 -17.65
CA GLN A 23 13.36 2.50 -18.47
C GLN A 23 14.19 3.48 -17.64
N SER A 24 13.57 4.25 -16.76
CA SER A 24 14.28 5.16 -15.86
C SER A 24 15.27 4.43 -14.95
N ILE A 25 14.89 3.27 -14.42
CA ILE A 25 15.81 2.42 -13.64
C ILE A 25 16.97 1.93 -14.51
N LEU A 26 16.69 1.53 -15.75
CA LEU A 26 17.73 1.06 -16.68
C LEU A 26 18.70 2.16 -17.10
N ASP A 27 18.19 3.35 -17.35
CA ASP A 27 18.99 4.51 -17.78
C ASP A 27 19.72 5.16 -16.60
N GLY A 28 19.24 4.98 -15.37
CA GLY A 28 19.78 5.63 -14.18
C GLY A 28 19.41 7.12 -14.10
N GLU A 29 18.38 7.51 -14.82
CA GLU A 29 17.84 8.87 -14.82
C GLU A 29 16.33 8.86 -15.10
N TYR A 30 15.62 9.87 -14.63
CA TYR A 30 14.21 10.09 -14.93
C TYR A 30 13.93 11.57 -15.18
N GLY A 31 12.75 11.85 -15.74
CA GLY A 31 12.36 13.19 -16.10
C GLY A 31 12.62 13.52 -17.56
N ARG A 32 12.23 14.71 -17.96
CA ARG A 32 12.34 15.22 -19.33
C ARG A 32 12.94 16.62 -19.30
N ASP A 33 13.69 16.98 -20.32
CA ASP A 33 14.27 18.31 -20.43
C ASP A 33 13.24 19.44 -20.43
N THR A 34 11.98 19.10 -20.75
CA THR A 34 10.83 20.02 -20.74
C THR A 34 10.16 20.18 -19.38
N TRP A 35 10.52 19.37 -18.38
CA TRP A 35 9.96 19.45 -17.05
C TRP A 35 10.65 20.53 -16.20
N PRO A 36 9.93 21.14 -15.27
CA PRO A 36 10.58 21.95 -14.25
C PRO A 36 11.61 21.10 -13.51
N GLY A 37 12.89 21.52 -13.54
CA GLY A 37 13.99 20.75 -12.95
C GLY A 37 14.72 19.80 -13.91
N GLY A 38 14.17 19.51 -15.10
CA GLY A 38 14.84 18.71 -16.13
C GLY A 38 14.95 17.22 -15.79
N LYS A 39 16.09 16.63 -16.14
CA LYS A 39 16.42 15.24 -15.81
C LYS A 39 17.12 15.11 -14.47
N HIS A 40 16.78 14.07 -13.73
CA HIS A 40 17.32 13.76 -12.42
C HIS A 40 18.00 12.40 -12.42
N LYS A 41 19.08 12.25 -11.68
CA LYS A 41 19.74 10.95 -11.49
C LYS A 41 18.86 10.04 -10.65
N LEU A 42 18.82 8.76 -11.04
CA LEU A 42 18.12 7.71 -10.34
C LEU A 42 19.07 6.55 -10.06
N ASP A 43 19.32 6.27 -8.79
CA ASP A 43 20.19 5.18 -8.36
C ASP A 43 19.41 4.26 -7.42
N ILE A 44 18.78 3.24 -7.99
CA ILE A 44 17.92 2.29 -7.26
C ILE A 44 18.72 1.02 -6.97
N HIS A 45 18.88 0.72 -5.70
CA HIS A 45 19.55 -0.47 -5.22
C HIS A 45 18.58 -1.59 -4.83
N VAL A 46 17.39 -1.23 -4.35
CA VAL A 46 16.41 -2.19 -3.85
C VAL A 46 15.05 -1.94 -4.48
N ILE A 47 14.38 -3.01 -4.92
CA ILE A 47 12.99 -2.97 -5.34
C ILE A 47 12.17 -3.82 -4.37
N TYR A 48 11.12 -3.23 -3.81
CA TYR A 48 10.04 -3.95 -3.14
C TYR A 48 8.88 -4.16 -4.11
N ALA A 49 8.71 -5.39 -4.55
CA ALA A 49 7.59 -5.81 -5.38
C ALA A 49 6.47 -6.34 -4.48
N GLY A 50 5.76 -5.43 -3.82
CA GLY A 50 4.73 -5.76 -2.84
C GLY A 50 3.34 -5.35 -3.28
N GLY A 51 2.38 -5.71 -2.42
CA GLY A 51 0.98 -5.37 -2.62
C GLY A 51 0.27 -6.26 -3.64
N TYR A 52 -0.97 -5.91 -3.89
CA TYR A 52 -1.83 -6.61 -4.86
C TYR A 52 -1.37 -6.38 -6.30
N GLU A 53 -0.55 -5.38 -6.53
CA GLU A 53 -0.08 -5.05 -7.85
C GLU A 53 1.08 -5.97 -8.23
N ASN A 54 0.84 -6.73 -9.26
CA ASN A 54 1.86 -7.48 -9.94
C ASN A 54 2.69 -6.52 -10.79
N SER A 55 3.76 -5.99 -10.22
CA SER A 55 4.56 -4.90 -10.80
C SER A 55 4.91 -5.12 -12.27
N LEU A 56 5.34 -6.33 -12.64
CA LEU A 56 5.66 -6.65 -14.02
C LEU A 56 4.42 -6.80 -14.91
N ASN A 57 3.25 -7.07 -14.34
CA ASN A 57 2.00 -7.20 -15.08
C ASN A 57 1.26 -5.86 -15.21
N SER A 58 1.31 -5.04 -14.17
CA SER A 58 0.58 -3.77 -14.14
C SER A 58 1.29 -2.68 -14.94
N MET A 59 2.62 -2.66 -14.92
CA MET A 59 3.40 -1.63 -15.60
C MET A 59 3.72 -2.04 -17.04
N PRO A 60 3.69 -1.10 -18.00
CA PRO A 60 4.03 -1.40 -19.38
C PRO A 60 5.47 -1.84 -19.55
N ASN A 61 5.77 -2.56 -20.64
CA ASN A 61 7.10 -3.04 -21.01
C ASN A 61 7.72 -4.03 -20.02
N VAL A 62 7.07 -5.16 -19.83
CA VAL A 62 7.51 -6.28 -18.98
C VAL A 62 8.98 -6.68 -19.20
N ASN A 63 9.46 -6.66 -20.44
CA ASN A 63 10.85 -7.02 -20.73
C ASN A 63 11.86 -6.02 -20.17
N ALA A 64 11.52 -4.73 -20.16
CA ALA A 64 12.34 -3.71 -19.48
C ALA A 64 12.24 -3.91 -17.95
N GLY A 65 11.07 -4.23 -17.43
CA GLY A 65 10.88 -4.55 -16.00
C GLY A 65 11.75 -5.70 -15.52
N ILE A 66 11.78 -6.81 -16.25
CA ILE A 66 12.66 -7.96 -15.94
C ILE A 66 14.14 -7.54 -15.93
N LYS A 67 14.55 -6.72 -16.89
CA LYS A 67 15.94 -6.20 -16.94
C LYS A 67 16.21 -5.26 -15.76
N ALA A 68 15.24 -4.42 -15.39
CA ALA A 68 15.36 -3.53 -14.24
C ALA A 68 15.49 -4.32 -12.92
N PHE A 69 14.68 -5.38 -12.72
CA PHE A 69 14.80 -6.27 -11.58
C PHE A 69 16.19 -6.92 -11.47
N ARG A 70 16.79 -7.28 -12.59
CA ARG A 70 18.13 -7.87 -12.64
C ARG A 70 19.28 -6.87 -12.56
N LYS A 71 19.00 -5.59 -12.73
CA LYS A 71 20.00 -4.52 -12.65
C LYS A 71 20.26 -4.08 -11.21
N VAL A 72 19.23 -4.02 -10.39
CA VAL A 72 19.33 -3.59 -8.99
C VAL A 72 20.01 -4.66 -8.13
N ASP A 73 20.52 -4.26 -6.97
CA ASP A 73 21.28 -5.15 -6.09
C ASP A 73 20.40 -6.20 -5.41
N PHE A 74 19.12 -5.86 -5.14
CA PHE A 74 18.22 -6.74 -4.42
C PHE A 74 16.76 -6.47 -4.74
N VAL A 75 16.01 -7.54 -5.01
CA VAL A 75 14.56 -7.49 -5.24
C VAL A 75 13.85 -8.44 -4.28
N TRP A 76 12.92 -7.94 -3.51
CA TRP A 76 12.09 -8.79 -2.70
C TRP A 76 10.60 -8.52 -2.93
N GLY A 77 9.78 -9.51 -2.70
CA GLY A 77 8.35 -9.41 -2.92
C GLY A 77 7.56 -10.02 -1.76
N ALA A 78 6.35 -9.51 -1.57
CA ALA A 78 5.38 -10.06 -0.63
C ALA A 78 4.04 -10.24 -1.36
N ASN A 79 3.50 -11.45 -1.33
CA ASN A 79 2.21 -11.76 -1.99
C ASN A 79 1.68 -13.09 -1.47
N PRO A 80 0.36 -13.28 -1.39
CA PRO A 80 -0.23 -14.59 -1.11
C PRO A 80 -0.02 -15.61 -2.24
N PHE A 81 0.28 -15.13 -3.46
CA PHE A 81 0.50 -15.99 -4.62
C PHE A 81 1.89 -15.80 -5.23
N PHE A 82 2.49 -16.89 -5.69
CA PHE A 82 3.74 -16.86 -6.44
C PHE A 82 3.47 -16.53 -7.92
N ASP A 83 3.22 -15.27 -8.18
CA ASP A 83 2.89 -14.71 -9.48
C ASP A 83 4.13 -14.45 -10.38
N PRO A 84 3.94 -14.06 -11.65
CA PRO A 84 5.04 -13.82 -12.57
C PRO A 84 6.07 -12.79 -12.09
N SER A 85 5.69 -11.74 -11.34
CA SER A 85 6.65 -10.78 -10.80
C SER A 85 7.55 -11.40 -9.75
N ARG A 86 6.98 -12.25 -8.88
CA ARG A 86 7.71 -12.90 -7.77
C ARG A 86 8.72 -13.94 -8.27
N GLN A 87 8.56 -14.45 -9.48
CA GLN A 87 9.56 -15.34 -10.09
C GLN A 87 10.90 -14.65 -10.38
N TYR A 88 10.94 -13.33 -10.37
CA TYR A 88 12.15 -12.52 -10.59
C TYR A 88 12.68 -11.88 -9.31
N CYS A 89 12.08 -12.13 -8.16
CA CYS A 89 12.55 -11.67 -6.87
C CYS A 89 13.63 -12.60 -6.30
N ASP A 90 14.57 -12.03 -5.56
CA ASP A 90 15.59 -12.79 -4.82
C ASP A 90 15.00 -13.46 -3.58
N ILE A 91 14.03 -12.78 -2.93
CA ILE A 91 13.27 -13.31 -1.79
C ILE A 91 11.80 -13.02 -1.99
N VAL A 92 10.96 -14.01 -1.65
CA VAL A 92 9.50 -13.88 -1.62
C VAL A 92 9.00 -14.24 -0.23
N LEU A 93 8.28 -13.32 0.39
CA LEU A 93 7.64 -13.53 1.69
C LEU A 93 6.16 -13.83 1.47
N PRO A 94 5.65 -14.94 2.02
CA PRO A 94 4.23 -15.28 1.92
C PRO A 94 3.39 -14.34 2.78
N VAL A 95 2.33 -13.80 2.20
CA VAL A 95 1.40 -12.87 2.85
C VAL A 95 0.08 -13.54 3.12
N ALA A 96 -0.47 -13.29 4.30
CA ALA A 96 -1.80 -13.76 4.66
C ALA A 96 -2.88 -13.11 3.75
N THR A 97 -3.82 -13.92 3.31
CA THR A 97 -4.99 -13.47 2.54
C THR A 97 -5.96 -12.71 3.43
N TRP A 98 -6.97 -12.08 2.83
CA TRP A 98 -8.03 -11.42 3.60
C TRP A 98 -8.81 -12.37 4.50
N TRP A 99 -8.96 -13.63 4.11
CA TRP A 99 -9.63 -14.65 4.90
C TRP A 99 -8.81 -15.10 6.11
N GLU A 100 -7.50 -14.89 6.04
CA GLU A 100 -6.54 -15.27 7.08
C GLU A 100 -6.20 -14.13 8.06
N LYS A 101 -6.61 -12.89 7.76
CA LYS A 101 -6.29 -11.73 8.63
C LYS A 101 -7.48 -10.80 8.89
N GLY A 102 -8.59 -10.97 8.17
CA GLY A 102 -9.67 -9.99 8.16
C GLY A 102 -9.22 -8.64 7.56
N ASN A 103 -10.13 -7.86 7.08
CA ASN A 103 -9.85 -6.50 6.64
C ASN A 103 -11.13 -5.72 6.35
N LEU A 104 -11.04 -4.41 6.44
CA LEU A 104 -12.01 -3.50 5.87
C LEU A 104 -11.59 -3.18 4.43
N ALA A 105 -12.45 -3.41 3.48
CA ALA A 105 -12.17 -3.13 2.08
C ALA A 105 -13.21 -2.18 1.49
N TRP A 106 -12.73 -1.22 0.73
CA TRP A 106 -13.57 -0.37 -0.13
C TRP A 106 -13.01 -0.39 -1.54
N MET A 107 -13.90 -0.24 -2.51
CA MET A 107 -13.49 -0.07 -3.90
C MET A 107 -13.40 1.41 -4.23
N ASN A 108 -12.48 1.77 -5.10
CA ASN A 108 -12.40 3.12 -5.61
C ASN A 108 -13.74 3.52 -6.28
N ASN A 109 -14.23 4.71 -5.94
CA ASN A 109 -15.50 5.26 -6.45
C ASN A 109 -16.73 4.39 -6.10
N SER A 110 -16.72 3.71 -4.97
CA SER A 110 -17.85 2.95 -4.45
C SER A 110 -18.42 3.63 -3.21
N ASP A 111 -19.72 3.54 -3.06
CA ASP A 111 -20.47 3.90 -1.86
C ASP A 111 -20.61 2.72 -0.87
N THR A 112 -19.95 1.62 -1.20
CA THR A 112 -20.02 0.37 -0.43
C THR A 112 -18.69 0.06 0.22
N VAL A 113 -18.73 -0.24 1.51
CA VAL A 113 -17.62 -0.75 2.30
C VAL A 113 -17.88 -2.21 2.61
N TYR A 114 -16.89 -3.04 2.40
CA TYR A 114 -16.97 -4.47 2.70
C TYR A 114 -16.18 -4.78 3.97
N TRP A 115 -16.81 -5.45 4.88
CA TRP A 115 -16.13 -6.05 6.02
C TRP A 115 -15.83 -7.53 5.72
N ALA A 116 -14.60 -7.93 5.95
CA ALA A 116 -14.17 -9.32 5.84
C ALA A 116 -13.58 -9.76 7.18
N ASP A 117 -14.28 -10.64 7.88
CA ASP A 117 -13.75 -11.26 9.09
C ASP A 117 -12.63 -12.25 8.76
N GLN A 118 -11.73 -12.41 9.71
CA GLN A 118 -10.81 -13.54 9.68
C GLN A 118 -11.60 -14.83 9.91
N ILE A 119 -11.62 -15.72 8.94
CA ILE A 119 -12.35 -16.99 9.00
C ILE A 119 -11.44 -18.21 9.13
N MET A 120 -10.13 -18.01 9.03
CA MET A 120 -9.15 -19.08 9.18
C MET A 120 -7.80 -18.51 9.63
N GLU A 121 -7.01 -19.33 10.30
CA GLU A 121 -5.64 -18.98 10.65
C GLU A 121 -4.75 -18.91 9.41
N PRO A 122 -3.73 -18.03 9.41
CA PRO A 122 -2.76 -17.95 8.32
C PRO A 122 -2.11 -19.30 8.04
N LEU A 123 -2.11 -19.69 6.78
CA LEU A 123 -1.55 -20.96 6.35
C LEU A 123 -0.02 -20.89 6.31
N TYR A 124 0.61 -21.95 6.78
CA TYR A 124 2.07 -22.13 6.77
C TYR A 124 2.81 -20.96 7.45
N GLU A 125 3.71 -20.31 6.74
CA GLU A 125 4.54 -19.20 7.23
C GLU A 125 3.98 -17.82 6.84
N SER A 126 2.77 -17.77 6.25
CA SER A 126 2.17 -16.51 5.83
C SER A 126 1.93 -15.57 7.02
N LYS A 127 2.17 -14.28 6.80
CA LYS A 127 2.00 -13.23 7.79
C LYS A 127 1.32 -12.02 7.17
N PRO A 128 0.56 -11.24 7.96
CA PRO A 128 0.08 -9.94 7.50
C PRO A 128 1.22 -9.00 7.09
N GLU A 129 0.99 -8.14 6.11
CA GLU A 129 2.02 -7.17 5.65
C GLU A 129 2.50 -6.25 6.77
N GLY A 130 1.61 -5.84 7.67
CA GLY A 130 1.98 -5.03 8.84
C GLY A 130 3.02 -5.72 9.73
N TYR A 131 2.84 -7.02 10.00
CA TYR A 131 3.83 -7.80 10.74
C TYR A 131 5.18 -7.86 10.01
N ILE A 132 5.17 -8.05 8.69
CA ILE A 132 6.40 -8.09 7.88
C ILE A 132 7.12 -6.73 7.97
N ALA A 133 6.37 -5.63 7.84
CA ALA A 133 6.93 -4.28 7.93
C ALA A 133 7.54 -4.00 9.31
N GLU A 134 6.87 -4.38 10.40
CA GLU A 134 7.39 -4.24 11.76
C GLU A 134 8.67 -5.04 11.98
N GLU A 135 8.70 -6.28 11.51
CA GLU A 135 9.87 -7.15 11.63
C GLU A 135 11.07 -6.65 10.82
N LEU A 136 10.81 -6.04 9.67
CA LEU A 136 11.85 -5.37 8.89
C LEU A 136 12.37 -4.12 9.62
N ALA A 137 11.46 -3.28 10.14
CA ALA A 137 11.82 -2.08 10.89
C ALA A 137 12.73 -2.42 12.08
N LYS A 138 12.38 -3.43 12.89
CA LYS A 138 13.19 -3.91 14.01
C LYS A 138 14.60 -4.32 13.58
N ARG A 139 14.74 -4.98 12.42
CA ARG A 139 16.05 -5.42 11.90
C ARG A 139 16.87 -4.30 11.29
N LEU A 140 16.22 -3.24 10.87
CA LEU A 140 16.85 -2.05 10.30
C LEU A 140 17.09 -0.94 11.33
N ASP A 141 16.87 -1.24 12.62
CA ASP A 141 16.97 -0.27 13.72
C ASP A 141 16.05 0.96 13.53
N VAL A 142 14.88 0.72 12.96
CA VAL A 142 13.81 1.71 12.79
C VAL A 142 12.71 1.41 13.80
N ASP A 143 12.14 2.44 14.42
CA ASP A 143 11.01 2.24 15.33
C ASP A 143 9.81 1.65 14.56
N PRO A 144 9.32 0.45 14.91
CA PRO A 144 8.19 -0.18 14.24
C PRO A 144 6.92 0.68 14.23
N LYS A 145 6.75 1.56 15.21
CA LYS A 145 5.62 2.49 15.28
C LYS A 145 5.61 3.54 14.16
N ILE A 146 6.72 3.75 13.49
CA ILE A 146 6.77 4.65 12.31
C ILE A 146 6.11 3.98 11.10
N VAL A 147 6.25 2.65 10.96
CA VAL A 147 5.73 1.90 9.82
C VAL A 147 4.34 1.32 10.07
N ASN A 148 3.98 1.06 11.33
CA ASN A 148 2.66 0.59 11.73
C ASN A 148 2.20 1.36 12.97
N THR A 149 1.58 2.50 12.73
CA THR A 149 1.22 3.47 13.76
C THR A 149 -0.06 3.12 14.51
N MET A 150 -0.87 2.20 13.96
CA MET A 150 -2.21 1.88 14.45
C MET A 150 -2.39 0.37 14.57
N THR A 151 -3.08 -0.06 15.61
CA THR A 151 -3.65 -1.40 15.67
C THR A 151 -4.70 -1.57 14.57
N ASP A 152 -5.11 -2.80 14.29
CA ASP A 152 -6.15 -3.06 13.29
C ASP A 152 -7.48 -2.43 13.71
N ALA A 153 -7.80 -2.41 15.01
CA ALA A 153 -8.95 -1.71 15.58
C ALA A 153 -8.92 -0.21 15.31
N GLU A 154 -7.81 0.45 15.67
CA GLU A 154 -7.63 1.88 15.42
C GLU A 154 -7.68 2.24 13.94
N ARG A 155 -7.13 1.39 13.09
CA ARG A 155 -7.15 1.56 11.63
C ARG A 155 -8.57 1.46 11.09
N THR A 156 -9.33 0.47 11.53
CA THR A 156 -10.74 0.30 11.16
C THR A 156 -11.56 1.50 11.60
N TYR A 157 -11.44 1.90 12.87
CA TYR A 157 -12.10 3.09 13.39
C TYR A 157 -11.75 4.34 12.58
N SER A 158 -10.46 4.61 12.38
CA SER A 158 -9.99 5.78 11.62
C SER A 158 -10.54 5.79 10.20
N SER A 159 -10.62 4.63 9.57
CA SER A 159 -11.16 4.48 8.22
C SER A 159 -12.67 4.76 8.16
N LEU A 160 -13.43 4.24 9.12
CA LEU A 160 -14.88 4.44 9.19
C LEU A 160 -15.24 5.86 9.65
N ALA A 161 -14.60 6.35 10.70
CA ALA A 161 -14.84 7.71 11.22
C ALA A 161 -14.40 8.81 10.24
N GLY A 162 -13.40 8.53 9.42
CA GLY A 162 -12.94 9.42 8.36
C GLY A 162 -13.73 9.33 7.05
N ALA A 163 -14.64 8.37 6.93
CA ALA A 163 -15.45 8.22 5.72
C ALA A 163 -16.46 9.37 5.58
N MET A 164 -16.42 10.03 4.44
CA MET A 164 -17.27 11.17 4.12
C MET A 164 -18.04 10.89 2.85
N TYR A 165 -19.28 11.37 2.78
CA TYR A 165 -20.04 11.37 1.53
C TYR A 165 -20.35 12.80 1.08
N MET A 166 -20.47 12.98 -0.22
CA MET A 166 -20.79 14.27 -0.81
C MET A 166 -22.29 14.52 -0.67
N THR A 167 -22.64 15.59 0.02
CA THR A 167 -24.04 16.01 0.22
C THR A 167 -24.53 16.95 -0.88
N ASP A 168 -23.62 17.68 -1.49
CA ASP A 168 -23.91 18.65 -2.55
C ASP A 168 -22.73 18.74 -3.51
N ALA A 169 -22.95 18.37 -4.76
CA ALA A 169 -21.92 18.39 -5.80
C ALA A 169 -21.55 19.80 -6.30
N ASP A 170 -22.48 20.75 -6.23
CA ASP A 170 -22.26 22.11 -6.72
C ASP A 170 -21.38 22.90 -5.75
N THR A 171 -21.57 22.66 -4.45
CA THR A 171 -20.82 23.33 -3.39
C THR A 171 -19.66 22.48 -2.86
N MET A 172 -19.48 21.24 -3.33
CA MET A 172 -18.50 20.27 -2.81
C MET A 172 -18.62 20.08 -1.29
N ALA A 173 -19.85 20.08 -0.79
CA ALA A 173 -20.11 19.87 0.64
C ALA A 173 -20.06 18.37 0.98
N TYR A 174 -19.46 18.05 2.13
CA TYR A 174 -19.32 16.68 2.63
C TYR A 174 -19.88 16.56 4.03
N ALA A 175 -20.40 15.38 4.37
CA ALA A 175 -20.80 15.01 5.72
C ALA A 175 -20.19 13.64 6.08
N PRO A 176 -20.00 13.36 7.38
CA PRO A 176 -19.57 12.03 7.82
C PRO A 176 -20.55 10.96 7.37
N LEU A 177 -20.02 9.85 6.83
CA LEU A 177 -20.84 8.70 6.43
C LEU A 177 -21.42 7.98 7.65
N LEU A 178 -20.65 7.89 8.73
CA LEU A 178 -21.00 7.20 9.97
C LEU A 178 -20.69 8.09 11.17
N THR A 179 -21.52 7.97 12.19
CA THR A 179 -21.31 8.60 13.50
C THR A 179 -20.87 7.55 14.51
N ILE A 180 -19.73 6.91 14.25
CA ILE A 180 -19.12 5.93 15.15
C ILE A 180 -18.18 6.67 16.09
N THR A 181 -18.33 6.44 17.39
CA THR A 181 -17.42 6.98 18.41
C THR A 181 -16.39 5.95 18.83
N GLN A 182 -15.31 6.38 19.49
CA GLN A 182 -14.35 5.44 20.06
C GLN A 182 -15.01 4.53 21.11
N ASP A 183 -15.96 5.07 21.87
CA ASP A 183 -16.69 4.30 22.87
C ASP A 183 -17.49 3.16 22.22
N ASP A 184 -18.09 3.38 21.05
CA ASP A 184 -18.79 2.34 20.29
C ASP A 184 -17.85 1.21 19.89
N ILE A 185 -16.63 1.55 19.47
CA ILE A 185 -15.61 0.56 19.09
C ILE A 185 -15.08 -0.21 20.31
N ASP A 186 -14.85 0.49 21.41
CA ASP A 186 -14.37 -0.11 22.66
C ASP A 186 -15.42 -1.03 23.28
N GLU A 187 -16.70 -0.67 23.16
CA GLU A 187 -17.82 -1.49 23.69
C GLU A 187 -18.07 -2.73 22.81
N LEU A 188 -18.03 -2.59 21.50
CA LEU A 188 -18.40 -3.65 20.56
C LEU A 188 -17.20 -4.48 20.09
N GLY A 189 -15.99 -3.96 20.26
CA GLY A 189 -14.78 -4.54 19.67
C GLY A 189 -14.76 -4.45 18.14
N VAL A 190 -13.65 -4.84 17.54
CA VAL A 190 -13.51 -4.85 16.06
C VAL A 190 -14.45 -5.88 15.42
N GLU A 191 -14.72 -6.96 16.12
CA GLU A 191 -15.60 -8.06 15.70
C GLU A 191 -17.10 -7.72 15.81
N GLY A 192 -17.43 -6.68 16.55
CA GLY A 192 -18.80 -6.29 16.87
C GLY A 192 -19.25 -4.98 16.25
N ALA A 193 -18.57 -4.48 15.20
CA ALA A 193 -19.04 -3.27 14.52
C ALA A 193 -20.50 -3.43 14.08
N PRO A 194 -21.39 -2.46 14.38
CA PRO A 194 -22.81 -2.60 14.08
C PRO A 194 -23.04 -2.89 12.60
N GLN A 195 -23.71 -3.98 12.32
CA GLN A 195 -24.20 -4.30 10.98
C GLN A 195 -25.54 -3.56 10.78
N GLU A 196 -25.53 -2.28 10.55
CA GLU A 196 -26.69 -1.55 10.05
C GLU A 196 -26.34 -0.76 8.80
#